data_39decb495cbabfd71ecd9f11fede0233
#
_entry.id   39decb495cbabfd71ecd9f11fede0233
#
_cell.length_a   1.000
_cell.length_b   1.000
_cell.length_c   1.000
_cell.angle_alpha   90.00
_cell.angle_beta   90.00
_cell.angle_gamma   90.00
#
_symmetry.space_group_name_H-M   'P 1'
#
loop_
_entity.id
_entity.type
_entity.pdbx_description
1 polymer ?
#
loop_
_entity_poly.entity_id
_entity_poly.type
_entity_poly.pdbx_seq_one_letter_code
_entity_poly.pdbx_strand_id
1 'polypeptide(L)'
;QEESLQDVILSPELTIAQTKTCTGLPVGAYAYGYQPVMTMRNCPIQAEVGCKHCTHHLIDRTGRQFPVYCRRPAGITTMYNAVPTWMADKPEAFSHMDFLVLDCTLQPDVLSVLHAYRSGKTANETITRGLFFRGVE
;
A
#
# COMPACT_ATOMS: atom_id res chain seq x y z
N GLN A 1 -32.15 6.75 -5.50
CA GLN A 1 -31.68 5.39 -5.20
C GLN A 1 -30.62 5.56 -4.12
N GLU A 2 -30.88 5.10 -2.89
CA GLU A 2 -29.85 4.93 -1.87
C GLU A 2 -28.90 3.83 -2.36
N GLU A 3 -27.65 4.20 -2.71
CA GLU A 3 -26.60 3.23 -2.95
C GLU A 3 -26.21 2.65 -1.59
N SER A 4 -26.54 1.39 -1.35
CA SER A 4 -26.10 0.68 -0.16
C SER A 4 -24.63 0.23 -0.34
N LEU A 5 -23.78 0.46 0.65
CA LEU A 5 -22.42 -0.10 0.69
C LEU A 5 -22.53 -1.63 0.71
N GLN A 6 -21.73 -2.29 -0.15
CA GLN A 6 -21.72 -3.75 -0.26
C GLN A 6 -20.54 -4.37 0.51
N ASP A 7 -19.41 -3.68 0.55
CA ASP A 7 -18.19 -4.08 1.24
C ASP A 7 -17.38 -2.86 1.67
N VAL A 8 -16.39 -3.06 2.54
CA VAL A 8 -15.52 -2.00 3.07
C VAL A 8 -14.07 -2.47 3.09
N ILE A 9 -13.18 -1.62 2.56
CA ILE A 9 -11.74 -1.79 2.75
C ILE A 9 -11.33 -0.98 3.98
N LEU A 10 -10.77 -1.67 4.97
CA LEU A 10 -10.34 -1.05 6.22
C LEU A 10 -9.06 -0.22 6.02
N SER A 11 -8.91 0.83 6.82
CA SER A 11 -7.70 1.66 6.80
C SER A 11 -6.45 0.82 7.12
N PRO A 12 -5.35 1.01 6.38
CA PRO A 12 -4.07 0.36 6.68
C PRO A 12 -3.42 0.86 7.99
N GLU A 13 -4.01 1.85 8.65
CA GLU A 13 -3.59 2.35 9.96
C GLU A 13 -4.14 1.54 11.13
N LEU A 14 -5.12 0.66 10.88
CA LEU A 14 -5.68 -0.21 11.89
C LEU A 14 -4.78 -1.42 12.16
N THR A 15 -4.67 -1.77 13.44
CA THR A 15 -4.05 -3.04 13.84
C THR A 15 -4.99 -4.22 13.56
N ILE A 16 -4.44 -5.43 13.47
CA ILE A 16 -5.23 -6.66 13.36
C ILE A 16 -6.25 -6.79 14.50
N ALA A 17 -5.90 -6.35 15.72
CA ALA A 17 -6.83 -6.39 16.85
C ALA A 17 -8.02 -5.44 16.63
N GLN A 18 -7.78 -4.24 16.13
CA GLN A 18 -8.83 -3.26 15.84
C GLN A 18 -9.74 -3.70 14.68
N THR A 19 -9.17 -4.34 13.65
CA THR A 19 -9.97 -4.80 12.51
C THR A 19 -10.99 -5.87 12.89
N LYS A 20 -10.73 -6.67 13.93
CA LYS A 20 -11.67 -7.68 14.45
C LYS A 20 -12.96 -7.11 15.03
N THR A 21 -12.98 -5.83 15.35
CA THR A 21 -14.20 -5.16 15.87
C THR A 21 -15.09 -4.61 14.76
N CYS A 22 -14.61 -4.59 13.52
CA CYS A 22 -15.38 -4.12 12.38
C CYS A 22 -16.31 -5.23 11.90
N THR A 23 -17.63 -5.01 12.04
CA THR A 23 -18.67 -6.01 11.69
C THR A 23 -19.82 -5.33 10.96
N GLY A 24 -20.70 -6.12 10.34
CA GLY A 24 -21.94 -5.65 9.72
C GLY A 24 -21.91 -5.58 8.19
N LEU A 25 -20.74 -5.50 7.58
CA LEU A 25 -20.52 -5.61 6.14
C LEU A 25 -19.28 -6.50 5.89
N PRO A 26 -19.13 -7.09 4.71
CA PRO A 26 -17.91 -7.73 4.30
C PRO A 26 -16.73 -6.76 4.39
N VAL A 27 -15.66 -7.17 5.07
CA VAL A 27 -14.49 -6.34 5.33
C VAL A 27 -13.24 -6.92 4.67
N GLY A 28 -12.42 -6.03 4.11
CA GLY A 28 -11.11 -6.37 3.55
C GLY A 28 -10.01 -5.44 4.02
N ALA A 29 -8.77 -5.85 3.80
CA ALA A 29 -7.60 -5.06 4.15
C ALA A 29 -6.54 -5.08 3.05
N TYR A 30 -5.71 -4.02 3.02
CA TYR A 30 -4.54 -3.94 2.14
C TYR A 30 -3.43 -4.87 2.65
N ALA A 31 -3.35 -6.06 2.08
CA ALA A 31 -2.34 -7.04 2.46
C ALA A 31 -1.00 -6.85 1.72
N TYR A 32 -1.03 -6.26 0.52
CA TYR A 32 0.15 -6.01 -0.32
C TYR A 32 0.14 -4.62 -0.92
N GLY A 33 1.33 -4.05 -1.09
CA GLY A 33 1.60 -2.89 -1.91
C GLY A 33 2.31 -1.76 -1.19
N TYR A 34 2.71 -0.78 -1.97
CA TYR A 34 3.36 0.42 -1.45
C TYR A 34 2.29 1.39 -0.91
N GLN A 35 2.33 1.65 0.38
CA GLN A 35 1.37 2.56 0.99
C GLN A 35 1.68 4.01 0.64
N PRO A 36 0.68 4.83 0.24
CA PRO A 36 0.87 6.27 0.04
C PRO A 36 1.21 6.94 1.38
N VAL A 37 2.30 7.71 1.40
CA VAL A 37 2.71 8.47 2.59
C VAL A 37 2.44 9.96 2.44
N MET A 38 2.36 10.46 1.20
CA MET A 38 2.04 11.86 0.95
C MET A 38 1.39 12.05 -0.42
N THR A 39 0.35 12.88 -0.48
CA THR A 39 -0.25 13.33 -1.75
C THR A 39 -0.15 14.84 -1.83
N MET A 40 0.34 15.35 -2.96
CA MET A 40 0.63 16.76 -3.16
C MET A 40 0.25 17.23 -4.57
N ARG A 41 -0.04 18.51 -4.74
CA ARG A 41 -0.31 19.09 -6.05
C ARG A 41 0.98 19.41 -6.83
N ASN A 42 2.03 19.82 -6.12
CA ASN A 42 3.32 20.14 -6.74
C ASN A 42 4.25 18.93 -6.65
N CYS A 43 4.88 18.58 -7.77
CA CYS A 43 5.88 17.53 -7.80
C CYS A 43 7.24 18.09 -7.34
N PRO A 44 7.82 17.61 -6.22
CA PRO A 44 9.12 18.10 -5.75
C PRO A 44 10.26 17.81 -6.73
N ILE A 45 10.20 16.65 -7.43
CA ILE A 45 11.22 16.29 -8.45
C ILE A 45 11.15 17.26 -9.64
N GLN A 46 9.94 17.65 -10.07
CA GLN A 46 9.78 18.64 -11.13
C GLN A 46 10.34 20.01 -10.74
N ALA A 47 10.14 20.41 -9.50
CA ALA A 47 10.64 21.70 -8.98
C ALA A 47 12.17 21.76 -8.93
N GLU A 48 12.83 20.63 -8.68
CA GLU A 48 14.29 20.56 -8.51
C GLU A 48 15.02 20.29 -9.82
N VAL A 49 14.64 19.23 -10.54
CA VAL A 49 15.39 18.76 -11.74
C VAL A 49 14.57 18.79 -13.03
N GLY A 50 13.30 19.07 -12.96
CA GLY A 50 12.38 19.06 -14.10
C GLY A 50 11.94 17.65 -14.52
N CYS A 51 10.82 17.59 -15.27
CA CYS A 51 10.24 16.32 -15.72
C CYS A 51 11.12 15.53 -16.70
N LYS A 52 12.02 16.21 -17.43
CA LYS A 52 12.93 15.54 -18.38
C LYS A 52 13.99 14.66 -17.67
N HIS A 53 14.32 15.00 -16.44
CA HIS A 53 15.31 14.30 -15.62
C HIS A 53 14.67 13.58 -14.43
N CYS A 54 13.37 13.28 -14.53
CA CYS A 54 12.61 12.66 -13.45
C CYS A 54 13.11 11.23 -13.17
N THR A 55 13.52 10.99 -11.95
CA THR A 55 13.95 9.68 -11.44
C THR A 55 12.79 8.81 -10.96
N HIS A 56 11.56 9.36 -10.86
CA HIS A 56 10.37 8.73 -10.28
C HIS A 56 10.52 8.27 -8.82
N HIS A 57 11.51 8.77 -8.09
CA HIS A 57 11.68 8.55 -6.66
C HIS A 57 12.38 9.73 -5.99
N LEU A 58 12.10 9.90 -4.70
CA LEU A 58 12.82 10.79 -3.80
C LEU A 58 13.77 9.96 -2.95
N ILE A 59 14.90 10.55 -2.57
CA ILE A 59 15.90 9.89 -1.73
C ILE A 59 15.99 10.66 -0.42
N ASP A 60 15.85 9.95 0.71
CA ASP A 60 16.05 10.56 2.02
C ASP A 60 17.55 10.66 2.39
N ARG A 61 17.83 11.30 3.52
CA ARG A 61 19.21 11.46 4.04
C ARG A 61 19.91 10.13 4.35
N THR A 62 19.18 9.02 4.42
CA THR A 62 19.72 7.66 4.68
C THR A 62 19.93 6.88 3.41
N GLY A 63 19.61 7.45 2.24
CA GLY A 63 19.70 6.80 0.93
C GLY A 63 18.49 5.94 0.57
N ARG A 64 17.41 5.96 1.35
CA ARG A 64 16.18 5.23 1.01
C ARG A 64 15.43 5.93 -0.12
N GLN A 65 14.96 5.14 -1.06
CA GLN A 65 14.22 5.59 -2.23
C GLN A 65 12.71 5.44 -2.01
N PHE A 66 11.99 6.56 -2.12
CA PHE A 66 10.53 6.64 -1.99
C PHE A 66 9.94 6.81 -3.39
N PRO A 67 9.22 5.82 -3.93
CA PRO A 67 8.60 5.92 -5.25
C PRO A 67 7.62 7.09 -5.32
N VAL A 68 7.63 7.77 -6.47
CA VAL A 68 6.75 8.92 -6.74
C VAL A 68 5.95 8.64 -8.02
N TYR A 69 4.63 8.69 -7.89
CA TYR A 69 3.71 8.50 -9.01
C TYR A 69 2.97 9.80 -9.33
N CYS A 70 3.09 10.26 -10.58
CA CYS A 70 2.49 11.51 -11.05
C CYS A 70 1.25 11.23 -11.92
N ARG A 71 0.09 11.67 -11.46
CA ARG A 71 -1.14 11.70 -12.26
C ARG A 71 -1.22 13.04 -12.99
N ARG A 72 -0.49 13.18 -14.11
CA ARG A 72 -0.37 14.46 -14.83
C ARG A 72 -1.70 15.13 -15.18
N PRO A 73 -2.73 14.43 -15.70
CA PRO A 73 -3.99 15.10 -16.01
C PRO A 73 -4.66 15.75 -14.80
N ALA A 74 -4.50 15.16 -13.62
CA ALA A 74 -5.07 15.66 -12.37
C ALA A 74 -4.15 16.63 -11.61
N GLY A 75 -2.91 16.80 -12.04
CA GLY A 75 -1.90 17.62 -11.34
C GLY A 75 -1.58 17.10 -9.93
N ILE A 76 -1.73 15.79 -9.71
CA ILE A 76 -1.52 15.17 -8.41
C ILE A 76 -0.29 14.28 -8.46
N THR A 77 0.55 14.40 -7.44
CA THR A 77 1.72 13.56 -7.22
C THR A 77 1.58 12.84 -5.89
N THR A 78 1.74 11.52 -5.89
CA THR A 78 1.73 10.68 -4.69
C THR A 78 3.11 10.09 -4.46
N MET A 79 3.64 10.29 -3.25
CA MET A 79 4.84 9.62 -2.76
C MET A 79 4.42 8.40 -1.96
N TYR A 80 5.06 7.28 -2.21
CA TYR A 80 4.80 6.01 -1.55
C TYR A 80 5.92 5.64 -0.58
N ASN A 81 5.62 4.73 0.34
CA ASN A 81 6.62 4.19 1.25
C ASN A 81 7.79 3.56 0.45
N ALA A 82 8.98 3.55 1.04
CA ALA A 82 10.18 3.01 0.39
C ALA A 82 10.15 1.50 0.19
N VAL A 83 9.32 0.79 0.94
CA VAL A 83 9.16 -0.67 0.87
C VAL A 83 7.70 -1.07 0.87
N PRO A 84 7.33 -2.16 0.19
CA PRO A 84 5.95 -2.62 0.15
C PRO A 84 5.53 -3.26 1.48
N THR A 85 4.24 -3.14 1.78
CA THR A 85 3.59 -4.01 2.76
C THR A 85 3.56 -5.43 2.20
N TRP A 86 3.87 -6.42 3.04
CA TRP A 86 3.86 -7.84 2.69
C TRP A 86 3.29 -8.67 3.81
N MET A 87 2.23 -9.43 3.54
CA MET A 87 1.53 -10.24 4.54
C MET A 87 1.24 -11.67 4.05
N ALA A 88 1.82 -12.08 2.90
CA ALA A 88 1.55 -13.41 2.32
C ALA A 88 1.92 -14.57 3.26
N ASP A 89 2.97 -14.40 4.06
CA ASP A 89 3.46 -15.38 5.03
C ASP A 89 2.75 -15.32 6.39
N LYS A 90 1.68 -14.53 6.51
CA LYS A 90 0.87 -14.34 7.73
C LYS A 90 -0.63 -14.45 7.43
N PRO A 91 -1.09 -15.52 6.74
CA PRO A 91 -2.50 -15.63 6.33
C PRO A 91 -3.44 -15.69 7.53
N GLU A 92 -2.99 -16.23 8.66
CA GLU A 92 -3.76 -16.33 9.91
C GLU A 92 -4.15 -14.97 10.48
N ALA A 93 -3.36 -13.92 10.21
CA ALA A 93 -3.65 -12.57 10.68
C ALA A 93 -4.96 -12.01 10.06
N PHE A 94 -5.32 -12.50 8.88
CA PHE A 94 -6.49 -12.05 8.12
C PHE A 94 -7.62 -13.07 8.08
N SER A 95 -7.61 -14.09 8.93
CA SER A 95 -8.64 -15.15 8.94
C SER A 95 -10.06 -14.66 9.20
N HIS A 96 -10.23 -13.45 9.72
CA HIS A 96 -11.51 -12.78 9.99
C HIS A 96 -11.90 -11.79 8.89
N MET A 97 -11.10 -11.65 7.83
CA MET A 97 -11.41 -10.80 6.68
C MET A 97 -12.13 -11.61 5.60
N ASP A 98 -13.03 -10.95 4.88
CA ASP A 98 -13.76 -11.56 3.76
C ASP A 98 -12.93 -11.54 2.48
N PHE A 99 -12.06 -10.52 2.32
CA PHE A 99 -11.17 -10.40 1.17
C PHE A 99 -9.89 -9.63 1.49
N LEU A 100 -8.87 -9.76 0.62
CA LEU A 100 -7.62 -9.03 0.69
C LEU A 100 -7.42 -8.19 -0.57
N VAL A 101 -6.88 -6.99 -0.39
CA VAL A 101 -6.49 -6.10 -1.48
C VAL A 101 -4.99 -6.21 -1.69
N LEU A 102 -4.60 -6.56 -2.91
CA LEU A 102 -3.21 -6.57 -3.36
C LEU A 102 -3.01 -5.38 -4.32
N ASP A 103 -2.48 -4.28 -3.80
CA ASP A 103 -2.22 -3.08 -4.59
C ASP A 103 -0.93 -3.24 -5.40
N CYS A 104 -1.09 -3.53 -6.68
CA CYS A 104 0.01 -3.69 -7.63
C CYS A 104 0.29 -2.43 -8.45
N THR A 105 -0.15 -1.24 -8.03
CA THR A 105 0.03 0.03 -8.77
C THR A 105 1.50 0.29 -9.15
N LEU A 106 2.45 -0.05 -8.27
CA LEU A 106 3.89 0.12 -8.51
C LEU A 106 4.61 -1.20 -8.81
N GLN A 107 3.87 -2.31 -8.97
CA GLN A 107 4.42 -3.64 -9.21
C GLN A 107 4.00 -4.15 -10.60
N PRO A 108 4.95 -4.29 -11.55
CA PRO A 108 4.62 -4.76 -12.90
C PRO A 108 4.26 -6.24 -12.97
N ASP A 109 4.80 -7.08 -12.07
CA ASP A 109 4.57 -8.52 -12.06
C ASP A 109 3.47 -8.91 -11.05
N VAL A 110 2.23 -8.68 -11.46
CA VAL A 110 1.02 -8.99 -10.67
C VAL A 110 0.89 -10.50 -10.43
N LEU A 111 1.28 -11.33 -11.40
CA LEU A 111 1.12 -12.78 -11.27
C LEU A 111 2.04 -13.36 -10.20
N SER A 112 3.29 -12.91 -10.11
CA SER A 112 4.21 -13.33 -9.05
C SER A 112 3.68 -12.96 -7.66
N VAL A 113 3.09 -11.78 -7.49
CA VAL A 113 2.46 -11.38 -6.23
C VAL A 113 1.30 -12.32 -5.90
N LEU A 114 0.40 -12.57 -6.85
CA LEU A 114 -0.74 -13.45 -6.64
C LEU A 114 -0.32 -14.88 -6.28
N HIS A 115 0.70 -15.43 -6.96
CA HIS A 115 1.25 -16.74 -6.64
C HIS A 115 1.85 -16.79 -5.23
N ALA A 116 2.59 -15.74 -4.83
CA ALA A 116 3.16 -15.65 -3.49
C ALA A 116 2.08 -15.66 -2.40
N TYR A 117 0.97 -14.93 -2.62
CA TYR A 117 -0.16 -14.89 -1.67
C TYR A 117 -0.92 -16.22 -1.60
N ARG A 118 -1.06 -16.92 -2.71
CA ARG A 118 -1.67 -18.26 -2.72
C ARG A 118 -0.82 -19.32 -2.03
N SER A 119 0.49 -19.19 -2.08
CA SER A 119 1.44 -20.16 -1.51
C SER A 119 1.94 -19.80 -0.11
N GLY A 120 1.53 -18.67 0.46
CA GLY A 120 2.02 -18.20 1.75
C GLY A 120 3.53 -17.89 1.77
N LYS A 121 4.06 -17.41 0.64
CA LYS A 121 5.51 -17.24 0.46
C LYS A 121 6.06 -16.08 1.28
N THR A 122 7.20 -16.30 1.92
CA THR A 122 7.99 -15.25 2.56
C THR A 122 8.58 -14.31 1.50
N ALA A 123 8.65 -13.00 1.80
CA ALA A 123 9.30 -12.04 0.91
C ALA A 123 10.80 -12.31 0.79
N ASN A 124 11.34 -12.12 -0.42
CA ASN A 124 12.78 -12.22 -0.69
C ASN A 124 13.48 -10.84 -0.61
N GLU A 125 12.74 -9.78 -0.37
CA GLU A 125 13.21 -8.40 -0.35
C GLU A 125 12.85 -7.70 0.97
N THR A 126 13.37 -6.47 1.17
CA THR A 126 12.99 -5.65 2.31
C THR A 126 11.52 -5.26 2.23
N ILE A 127 10.77 -5.53 3.29
CA ILE A 127 9.33 -5.30 3.39
C ILE A 127 8.97 -4.56 4.66
N THR A 128 7.71 -4.11 4.74
CA THR A 128 7.08 -3.69 6.00
C THR A 128 5.84 -4.52 6.29
N ARG A 129 5.48 -4.62 7.57
CA ARG A 129 4.18 -5.14 8.03
C ARG A 129 3.14 -4.02 8.21
N GLY A 130 3.49 -2.79 7.79
CA GLY A 130 2.64 -1.65 8.07
C GLY A 130 2.41 -1.46 9.58
N LEU A 131 1.20 -1.08 9.93
CA LEU A 131 0.78 -0.87 11.33
C LEU A 131 0.02 -2.07 11.92
N PHE A 132 -0.12 -3.17 11.19
CA PHE A 132 -0.95 -4.32 11.58
C PHE A 132 -0.65 -4.88 12.96
N PHE A 133 0.61 -4.83 13.41
CA PHE A 133 1.03 -5.43 14.68
C PHE A 133 1.38 -4.42 15.78
N ARG A 134 1.46 -3.13 15.50
CA ARG A 134 1.90 -2.13 16.48
C ARG A 134 1.03 -0.87 16.60
N GLY A 135 0.14 -0.61 15.63
CA GLY A 135 -0.71 0.57 15.64
C GLY A 135 0.04 1.89 15.40
N VAL A 136 -0.72 2.99 15.47
CA VAL A 136 -0.21 4.37 15.50
C VAL A 136 -0.06 4.76 16.96
N GLU A 137 1.11 5.23 17.37
CA GLU A 137 1.38 5.81 18.69
C GLU A 137 1.11 7.29 18.67
#